data_6c9678773cd907b48fa02d3a7087e44f
#
_entry.id   6c9678773cd907b48fa02d3a7087e44f
#
_cell.length_a   1.000
_cell.length_b   1.000
_cell.length_c   1.000
_cell.angle_alpha   90.00
_cell.angle_beta   90.00
_cell.angle_gamma   90.00
#
_symmetry.space_group_name_H-M   'P 1'
#
loop_
_entity.id
_entity.type
_entity.pdbx_description
1 polymer ?
#
loop_
_entity_poly.entity_id
_entity_poly.type
_entity_poly.pdbx_seq_one_letter_code
_entity_poly.pdbx_strand_id
1 'polypeptide(L)'
;MAPLRRLQRVGRRLFPPGRGRRPWFLYHARYRRGLTGVPMDAMRGERVLTWLLDEGWVPKRKVVTPRPSSLENLLRVHPADYLRSLEDPAEVGRILGLQVTVEEAQAALAMQRLAAGGTLQAARLALRSRGVAFHLGGGFHHAGPARGTGFCLLNDVGVAIRRLRARGFDAPVLVVDLDLHDGNGTRAIFADDPTVYTYSLHNQHWEAPEAVADTSIAFGAGIEDGAYLELLRSTLPPVVDAHAPGLTLYLAGVDPGADDSYGDARLTRAALLERDRFVTEVVGSPLAIVLAGGYGASAWRATARYAAWLATGEVEEPPDDLRMALVRADRRWVDEADPRGRRRPPPGGDPFAWSLDSGDLAALGLPDAGQPTLLLDRFTRRDVEAQLERFGILAQLRNRGYAAPEVELHATTGLGPVVRVWGEAERVHLLVELRLELDRRSLPGHPMLRLEWLLLQDPRASFTASRPPLPGQEHPGLGSLADVVAWLVTLCRALELDGILFRTDHWHVAALARRHLRFLSEEDARRFARVHESTRGLSLLEAGAAAEWEEVPMVIPVGKGLDGRTWVAPPTGVRPDDGGGGAEADAAPDGETDLDPGAPVD
;
A
#
# COMPACT_ATOMS: atom_id res chain seq x y z
N MET A 1 -5.92 -16.18 23.69
CA MET A 1 -6.67 -16.03 22.40
C MET A 1 -5.80 -16.19 21.15
N ALA A 2 -4.55 -15.76 21.13
CA ALA A 2 -3.67 -15.86 19.96
C ALA A 2 -3.43 -17.28 19.37
N PRO A 3 -3.17 -18.34 20.17
CA PRO A 3 -2.91 -19.66 19.63
C PRO A 3 -4.13 -20.29 18.92
N LEU A 4 -5.33 -20.02 19.43
CA LEU A 4 -6.58 -20.53 18.83
C LEU A 4 -6.83 -19.91 17.44
N ARG A 5 -6.58 -18.61 17.29
CA ARG A 5 -6.67 -17.91 15.97
C ARG A 5 -5.63 -18.45 15.00
N ARG A 6 -4.41 -18.78 15.46
CA ARG A 6 -3.36 -19.37 14.61
C ARG A 6 -3.78 -20.76 14.09
N LEU A 7 -4.33 -21.62 14.93
CA LEU A 7 -4.87 -22.92 14.54
C LEU A 7 -6.06 -22.79 13.59
N GLN A 8 -6.96 -21.84 13.82
CA GLN A 8 -8.07 -21.55 12.92
C GLN A 8 -7.59 -21.07 11.53
N ARG A 9 -6.55 -20.23 11.48
CA ARG A 9 -5.93 -19.79 10.21
C ARG A 9 -5.32 -20.97 9.45
N VAL A 10 -4.58 -21.83 10.13
CA VAL A 10 -4.01 -23.05 9.53
C VAL A 10 -5.12 -24.00 9.06
N GLY A 11 -6.14 -24.21 9.87
CA GLY A 11 -7.31 -25.01 9.49
C GLY A 11 -8.04 -24.46 8.26
N ARG A 12 -8.25 -23.14 8.18
CA ARG A 12 -8.85 -22.48 7.01
C ARG A 12 -7.98 -22.57 5.75
N ARG A 13 -6.66 -22.61 5.88
CA ARG A 13 -5.74 -22.83 4.75
C ARG A 13 -5.81 -24.25 4.21
N LEU A 14 -5.95 -25.24 5.08
CA LEU A 14 -6.05 -26.65 4.73
C LEU A 14 -7.48 -27.03 4.30
N PHE A 15 -8.49 -26.51 4.99
CA PHE A 15 -9.91 -26.79 4.78
C PHE A 15 -10.67 -25.46 4.64
N PRO A 16 -10.53 -24.77 3.53
CA PRO A 16 -11.11 -23.46 3.36
C PRO A 16 -12.64 -23.50 3.40
N PRO A 17 -13.30 -22.61 4.17
CA PRO A 17 -14.74 -22.49 4.18
C PRO A 17 -15.29 -22.00 2.84
N GLY A 18 -16.50 -22.39 2.47
CA GLY A 18 -17.27 -21.79 1.39
C GLY A 18 -17.75 -22.76 0.31
N ARG A 19 -19.08 -22.83 0.18
CA ARG A 19 -19.81 -23.45 -0.91
C ARG A 19 -20.06 -22.40 -1.99
N GLY A 20 -19.12 -22.19 -2.91
CA GLY A 20 -19.32 -21.23 -4.01
C GLY A 20 -18.05 -21.03 -4.83
N ARG A 21 -18.18 -20.38 -6.00
CA ARG A 21 -17.02 -20.00 -6.80
C ARG A 21 -16.33 -18.80 -6.11
N ARG A 22 -15.22 -19.06 -5.43
CA ARG A 22 -14.43 -18.02 -4.75
C ARG A 22 -14.02 -16.92 -5.72
N PRO A 23 -14.06 -15.64 -5.28
CA PRO A 23 -13.63 -14.52 -6.10
C PRO A 23 -12.13 -14.62 -6.46
N TRP A 24 -11.79 -14.04 -7.58
CA TRP A 24 -10.40 -13.74 -7.95
C TRP A 24 -10.03 -12.37 -7.40
N PHE A 25 -8.79 -12.21 -6.93
CA PHE A 25 -8.24 -10.93 -6.53
C PHE A 25 -7.04 -10.58 -7.42
N LEU A 26 -7.01 -9.33 -7.88
CA LEU A 26 -5.92 -8.85 -8.70
C LEU A 26 -5.22 -7.71 -7.97
N TYR A 27 -3.92 -7.81 -7.80
CA TYR A 27 -3.11 -6.80 -7.15
C TYR A 27 -1.69 -6.81 -7.69
N HIS A 28 -1.10 -5.61 -7.81
CA HIS A 28 0.31 -5.45 -8.17
C HIS A 28 1.01 -4.55 -7.15
N ALA A 29 2.20 -4.97 -6.68
CA ALA A 29 2.97 -4.23 -5.68
C ALA A 29 3.31 -2.78 -6.10
N ARG A 30 3.36 -2.48 -7.39
CA ARG A 30 3.60 -1.12 -7.91
C ARG A 30 2.44 -0.14 -7.67
N TYR A 31 1.25 -0.61 -7.31
CA TYR A 31 0.17 0.29 -6.87
C TYR A 31 0.52 1.05 -5.59
N ARG A 32 1.50 0.56 -4.81
CA ARG A 32 2.08 1.27 -3.66
C ARG A 32 2.73 2.60 -4.02
N ARG A 33 3.15 2.76 -5.27
CA ARG A 33 3.80 3.97 -5.78
C ARG A 33 2.75 5.05 -5.99
N GLY A 34 2.11 5.48 -4.91
CA GLY A 34 1.22 6.64 -4.92
C GLY A 34 1.95 7.89 -5.37
N LEU A 35 1.18 8.90 -5.74
CA LEU A 35 1.69 10.24 -6.00
C LEU A 35 1.66 11.03 -4.70
N THR A 36 2.79 11.63 -4.32
CA THR A 36 2.84 12.57 -3.21
C THR A 36 1.88 13.72 -3.51
N GLY A 37 1.00 14.06 -2.56
CA GLY A 37 0.00 15.11 -2.73
C GLY A 37 -1.33 14.65 -3.33
N VAL A 38 -1.41 13.48 -3.97
CA VAL A 38 -2.71 12.85 -4.25
C VAL A 38 -3.23 12.23 -2.96
N PRO A 39 -4.43 12.58 -2.51
CA PRO A 39 -4.95 12.17 -1.20
C PRO A 39 -5.30 10.67 -1.10
N MET A 40 -5.08 9.91 -2.14
CA MET A 40 -5.44 8.49 -2.22
C MET A 40 -4.47 7.60 -1.43
N ASP A 41 -4.99 6.71 -0.58
CA ASP A 41 -4.20 5.68 0.10
C ASP A 41 -3.69 4.63 -0.89
N ALA A 42 -2.46 4.79 -1.37
CA ALA A 42 -1.79 3.86 -2.28
C ALA A 42 -1.65 2.43 -1.70
N MET A 43 -1.73 2.29 -0.36
CA MET A 43 -1.64 1.01 0.34
C MET A 43 -3.00 0.31 0.50
N ARG A 44 -4.12 0.94 0.11
CA ARG A 44 -5.47 0.42 0.31
C ARG A 44 -5.62 -1.02 -0.20
N GLY A 45 -5.25 -1.27 -1.44
CA GLY A 45 -5.34 -2.60 -2.05
C GLY A 45 -4.43 -3.64 -1.38
N GLU A 46 -3.22 -3.24 -0.98
CA GLU A 46 -2.29 -4.13 -0.29
C GLU A 46 -2.77 -4.52 1.10
N ARG A 47 -3.25 -3.57 1.89
CA ARG A 47 -3.79 -3.84 3.22
C ARG A 47 -4.95 -4.84 3.16
N VAL A 48 -5.88 -4.62 2.22
CA VAL A 48 -6.99 -5.53 1.97
C VAL A 48 -6.50 -6.95 1.65
N LEU A 49 -5.64 -7.09 0.63
CA LEU A 49 -5.17 -8.40 0.20
C LEU A 49 -4.32 -9.10 1.25
N THR A 50 -3.45 -8.36 1.93
CA THR A 50 -2.62 -8.89 3.02
C THR A 50 -3.48 -9.49 4.12
N TRP A 51 -4.51 -8.79 4.54
CA TRP A 51 -5.42 -9.30 5.57
C TRP A 51 -6.14 -10.57 5.11
N LEU A 52 -6.71 -10.58 3.91
CA LEU A 52 -7.40 -11.75 3.36
C LEU A 52 -6.50 -12.99 3.27
N LEU A 53 -5.24 -12.80 2.87
CA LEU A 53 -4.25 -13.87 2.78
C LEU A 53 -3.78 -14.33 4.16
N ASP A 54 -3.60 -13.41 5.10
CA ASP A 54 -3.15 -13.74 6.46
C ASP A 54 -4.22 -14.52 7.21
N GLU A 55 -5.51 -14.17 7.05
CA GLU A 55 -6.63 -14.94 7.58
C GLU A 55 -6.89 -16.28 6.85
N GLY A 56 -6.24 -16.50 5.69
CA GLY A 56 -6.40 -17.74 4.91
C GLY A 56 -7.73 -17.85 4.18
N TRP A 57 -8.47 -16.75 4.02
CA TRP A 57 -9.76 -16.76 3.31
C TRP A 57 -9.59 -16.85 1.79
N VAL A 58 -8.50 -16.29 1.29
CA VAL A 58 -8.17 -16.30 -0.14
C VAL A 58 -6.93 -17.17 -0.36
N PRO A 59 -7.02 -18.26 -1.12
CA PRO A 59 -5.84 -19.05 -1.45
C PRO A 59 -5.00 -18.33 -2.53
N LYS A 60 -3.67 -18.44 -2.45
CA LYS A 60 -2.73 -17.77 -3.37
C LYS A 60 -3.07 -17.96 -4.84
N ARG A 61 -3.53 -19.17 -5.26
CA ARG A 61 -3.94 -19.46 -6.64
C ARG A 61 -5.12 -18.60 -7.16
N LYS A 62 -5.79 -17.89 -6.28
CA LYS A 62 -6.88 -16.95 -6.59
C LYS A 62 -6.42 -15.49 -6.62
N VAL A 63 -5.12 -15.27 -6.44
CA VAL A 63 -4.50 -13.95 -6.57
C VAL A 63 -3.72 -13.89 -7.88
N VAL A 64 -3.94 -12.85 -8.66
CA VAL A 64 -3.33 -12.62 -9.96
C VAL A 64 -2.58 -11.30 -9.94
N THR A 65 -1.35 -11.31 -10.44
CA THR A 65 -0.56 -10.09 -10.64
C THR A 65 -0.85 -9.52 -12.02
N PRO A 66 -1.43 -8.33 -12.13
CA PRO A 66 -1.74 -7.68 -13.39
C PRO A 66 -0.49 -7.37 -14.24
N ARG A 67 -0.72 -7.21 -15.54
CA ARG A 67 0.27 -6.67 -16.48
C ARG A 67 -0.25 -5.34 -17.06
N PRO A 68 0.64 -4.40 -17.42
CA PRO A 68 0.22 -3.15 -18.05
C PRO A 68 -0.58 -3.38 -19.32
N SER A 69 -1.49 -2.48 -19.60
CA SER A 69 -2.18 -2.45 -20.89
C SER A 69 -1.20 -2.05 -22.02
N SER A 70 -1.33 -2.65 -23.19
CA SER A 70 -0.52 -2.25 -24.36
C SER A 70 -0.96 -0.89 -24.89
N LEU A 71 -0.08 -0.18 -25.59
CA LEU A 71 -0.41 1.07 -26.29
C LEU A 71 -1.59 0.87 -27.25
N GLU A 72 -1.64 -0.23 -27.99
CA GLU A 72 -2.76 -0.58 -28.86
C GLU A 72 -4.12 -0.58 -28.14
N ASN A 73 -4.16 -1.06 -26.88
CA ASN A 73 -5.39 -1.05 -26.09
C ASN A 73 -5.75 0.34 -25.61
N LEU A 74 -4.77 1.17 -25.24
CA LEU A 74 -5.00 2.57 -24.86
C LEU A 74 -5.56 3.37 -26.03
N LEU A 75 -5.01 3.18 -27.23
CA LEU A 75 -5.44 3.84 -28.48
C LEU A 75 -6.89 3.47 -28.90
N ARG A 76 -7.50 2.43 -28.31
CA ARG A 76 -8.91 2.11 -28.55
C ARG A 76 -9.87 3.07 -27.84
N VAL A 77 -9.37 3.83 -26.88
CA VAL A 77 -10.15 4.79 -26.07
C VAL A 77 -9.59 6.19 -26.22
N HIS A 78 -8.27 6.33 -26.11
CA HIS A 78 -7.56 7.59 -26.07
C HIS A 78 -6.81 7.84 -27.37
N PRO A 79 -7.05 8.98 -28.07
CA PRO A 79 -6.32 9.35 -29.28
C PRO A 79 -4.81 9.50 -29.01
N ALA A 80 -4.00 9.26 -30.04
CA ALA A 80 -2.54 9.35 -29.95
C ALA A 80 -2.05 10.73 -29.46
N ASP A 81 -2.70 11.81 -29.88
CA ASP A 81 -2.33 13.17 -29.46
C ASP A 81 -2.54 13.38 -27.95
N TYR A 82 -3.63 12.86 -27.41
CA TYR A 82 -3.86 12.88 -25.97
C TYR A 82 -2.82 12.03 -25.21
N LEU A 83 -2.52 10.81 -25.69
CA LEU A 83 -1.50 9.99 -25.03
C LEU A 83 -0.11 10.64 -25.07
N ARG A 84 0.23 11.36 -26.17
CA ARG A 84 1.46 12.15 -26.25
C ARG A 84 1.47 13.33 -25.28
N SER A 85 0.34 14.01 -25.07
CA SER A 85 0.26 15.12 -24.12
C SER A 85 0.52 14.68 -22.67
N LEU A 86 0.27 13.42 -22.32
CA LEU A 86 0.55 12.87 -20.98
C LEU A 86 2.05 12.66 -20.69
N GLU A 87 2.94 12.84 -21.67
CA GLU A 87 4.39 12.89 -21.42
C GLU A 87 4.84 14.28 -20.94
N ASP A 88 3.98 15.31 -21.05
CA ASP A 88 4.22 16.64 -20.48
C ASP A 88 3.84 16.63 -18.99
N PRO A 89 4.80 16.86 -18.06
CA PRO A 89 4.51 16.98 -16.63
C PRO A 89 3.48 18.06 -16.30
N ALA A 90 3.42 19.14 -17.09
CA ALA A 90 2.45 20.21 -16.86
C ALA A 90 1.01 19.72 -17.11
N GLU A 91 0.78 18.93 -18.17
CA GLU A 91 -0.54 18.36 -18.43
C GLU A 91 -0.93 17.32 -17.38
N VAL A 92 0.00 16.43 -16.98
CA VAL A 92 -0.24 15.47 -15.90
C VAL A 92 -0.52 16.21 -14.59
N GLY A 93 0.25 17.24 -14.28
CA GLY A 93 0.06 18.08 -13.10
C GLY A 93 -1.32 18.76 -13.08
N ARG A 94 -1.76 19.28 -14.23
CA ARG A 94 -3.11 19.85 -14.38
C ARG A 94 -4.22 18.83 -14.06
N ILE A 95 -4.08 17.59 -14.56
CA ILE A 95 -5.06 16.53 -14.35
C ILE A 95 -5.09 16.08 -12.88
N LEU A 96 -3.92 16.04 -12.25
CA LEU A 96 -3.76 15.61 -10.86
C LEU A 96 -3.97 16.74 -9.83
N GLY A 97 -4.12 17.99 -10.30
CA GLY A 97 -4.23 19.16 -9.41
C GLY A 97 -2.93 19.44 -8.62
N LEU A 98 -1.76 19.06 -9.14
CA LEU A 98 -0.47 19.11 -8.47
C LEU A 98 0.62 19.63 -9.41
N GLN A 99 1.69 20.17 -8.84
CA GLN A 99 2.94 20.31 -9.59
C GLN A 99 3.70 18.98 -9.52
N VAL A 100 4.05 18.42 -10.65
CA VAL A 100 4.75 17.14 -10.75
C VAL A 100 6.03 17.25 -11.56
N THR A 101 7.03 16.50 -11.17
CA THR A 101 8.26 16.32 -11.94
C THR A 101 8.03 15.36 -13.12
N VAL A 102 8.97 15.29 -14.07
CA VAL A 102 8.94 14.31 -15.16
C VAL A 102 8.82 12.89 -14.63
N GLU A 103 9.63 12.53 -13.61
CA GLU A 103 9.60 11.20 -12.98
C GLU A 103 8.21 10.90 -12.36
N GLU A 104 7.59 11.91 -11.76
CA GLU A 104 6.27 11.78 -11.15
C GLU A 104 5.15 11.61 -12.18
N ALA A 105 5.21 12.36 -13.25
CA ALA A 105 4.26 12.23 -14.35
C ALA A 105 4.34 10.81 -14.97
N GLN A 106 5.55 10.34 -15.24
CA GLN A 106 5.78 9.01 -15.80
C GLN A 106 5.34 7.90 -14.86
N ALA A 107 5.63 8.02 -13.54
CA ALA A 107 5.19 7.04 -12.55
C ALA A 107 3.66 6.98 -12.43
N ALA A 108 2.98 8.13 -12.51
CA ALA A 108 1.51 8.20 -12.51
C ALA A 108 0.92 7.50 -13.73
N LEU A 109 1.43 7.82 -14.92
CA LEU A 109 0.97 7.22 -16.16
C LEU A 109 1.24 5.71 -16.18
N ALA A 110 2.44 5.26 -15.73
CA ALA A 110 2.79 3.85 -15.61
C ALA A 110 1.84 3.10 -14.67
N MET A 111 1.50 3.70 -13.54
CA MET A 111 0.58 3.11 -12.57
C MET A 111 -0.83 2.99 -13.16
N GLN A 112 -1.37 4.03 -13.82
CA GLN A 112 -2.70 3.96 -14.42
C GLN A 112 -2.74 3.02 -15.64
N ARG A 113 -1.67 2.96 -16.43
CA ARG A 113 -1.52 1.95 -17.50
C ARG A 113 -1.54 0.52 -16.94
N LEU A 114 -0.87 0.29 -15.82
CA LEU A 114 -0.89 -0.99 -15.12
C LEU A 114 -2.30 -1.31 -14.60
N ALA A 115 -2.99 -0.33 -14.04
CA ALA A 115 -4.37 -0.47 -13.57
C ALA A 115 -5.33 -0.79 -14.72
N ALA A 116 -5.20 -0.12 -15.88
CA ALA A 116 -6.00 -0.45 -17.07
C ALA A 116 -5.82 -1.91 -17.51
N GLY A 117 -4.60 -2.43 -17.42
CA GLY A 117 -4.34 -3.86 -17.64
C GLY A 117 -4.96 -4.76 -16.57
N GLY A 118 -4.99 -4.32 -15.30
CA GLY A 118 -5.62 -5.03 -14.19
C GLY A 118 -7.12 -5.14 -14.34
N THR A 119 -7.81 -4.04 -14.65
CA THR A 119 -9.26 -4.01 -14.90
C THR A 119 -9.66 -4.90 -16.08
N LEU A 120 -8.92 -4.85 -17.17
CA LEU A 120 -9.12 -5.77 -18.30
C LEU A 120 -8.96 -7.24 -17.88
N GLN A 121 -7.95 -7.57 -17.09
CA GLN A 121 -7.74 -8.94 -16.63
C GLN A 121 -8.82 -9.39 -15.64
N ALA A 122 -9.32 -8.49 -14.78
CA ALA A 122 -10.45 -8.78 -13.89
C ALA A 122 -11.71 -9.09 -14.69
N ALA A 123 -12.06 -8.26 -15.67
CA ALA A 123 -13.20 -8.50 -16.55
C ALA A 123 -13.08 -9.86 -17.29
N ARG A 124 -11.91 -10.20 -17.82
CA ARG A 124 -11.66 -11.50 -18.47
C ARG A 124 -11.77 -12.68 -17.50
N LEU A 125 -11.31 -12.53 -16.26
CA LEU A 125 -11.42 -13.58 -15.24
C LEU A 125 -12.88 -13.77 -14.80
N ALA A 126 -13.62 -12.68 -14.61
CA ALA A 126 -15.06 -12.73 -14.32
C ALA A 126 -15.81 -13.51 -15.40
N LEU A 127 -15.61 -13.16 -16.67
CA LEU A 127 -16.22 -13.84 -17.82
C LEU A 127 -15.84 -15.33 -17.87
N ARG A 128 -14.54 -15.65 -17.80
CA ARG A 128 -14.05 -17.04 -17.90
C ARG A 128 -14.52 -17.92 -16.75
N SER A 129 -14.56 -17.38 -15.54
CA SER A 129 -15.01 -18.13 -14.36
C SER A 129 -16.52 -18.08 -14.16
N ARG A 130 -17.25 -17.23 -14.90
CA ARG A 130 -18.64 -16.89 -14.63
C ARG A 130 -18.84 -16.59 -13.15
N GLY A 131 -18.02 -15.68 -12.62
CA GLY A 131 -17.95 -15.38 -11.19
C GLY A 131 -17.48 -13.95 -10.95
N VAL A 132 -16.92 -13.71 -9.77
CA VAL A 132 -16.45 -12.40 -9.32
C VAL A 132 -14.93 -12.31 -9.44
N ALA A 133 -14.45 -11.17 -9.95
CA ALA A 133 -13.03 -10.79 -9.92
C ALA A 133 -12.89 -9.38 -9.38
N PHE A 134 -12.12 -9.22 -8.30
CA PHE A 134 -11.89 -7.94 -7.65
C PHE A 134 -10.47 -7.46 -7.95
N HIS A 135 -10.36 -6.41 -8.73
CA HIS A 135 -9.13 -5.69 -8.97
C HIS A 135 -8.90 -4.67 -7.85
N LEU A 136 -7.88 -4.88 -7.03
CA LEU A 136 -7.51 -3.99 -5.93
C LEU A 136 -6.68 -2.81 -6.45
N GLY A 137 -7.25 -2.09 -7.38
CA GLY A 137 -6.79 -0.91 -8.10
C GLY A 137 -7.85 -0.50 -9.13
N GLY A 138 -7.55 0.51 -9.97
CA GLY A 138 -8.44 0.98 -11.03
C GLY A 138 -9.62 1.83 -10.57
N GLY A 139 -10.52 2.13 -11.50
CA GLY A 139 -11.67 3.00 -11.30
C GLY A 139 -11.40 4.45 -11.67
N PHE A 140 -10.60 4.70 -12.69
CA PHE A 140 -10.24 6.04 -13.17
C PHE A 140 -11.32 6.59 -14.12
N HIS A 141 -12.50 6.83 -13.60
CA HIS A 141 -13.75 7.09 -14.32
C HIS A 141 -13.87 8.51 -14.90
N HIS A 142 -13.06 9.47 -14.44
CA HIS A 142 -13.12 10.84 -14.97
C HIS A 142 -12.35 11.06 -16.28
N ALA A 143 -11.45 10.16 -16.67
CA ALA A 143 -10.76 10.28 -17.95
C ALA A 143 -11.72 10.01 -19.11
N GLY A 144 -12.02 11.03 -19.89
CA GLY A 144 -12.75 10.93 -21.16
C GLY A 144 -11.83 10.48 -22.31
N PRO A 145 -12.33 10.46 -23.56
CA PRO A 145 -11.55 10.02 -24.70
C PRO A 145 -10.23 10.81 -24.87
N ALA A 146 -10.30 12.12 -24.87
CA ALA A 146 -9.15 13.02 -25.17
C ALA A 146 -8.86 14.01 -24.03
N ARG A 147 -9.30 13.74 -22.82
CA ARG A 147 -9.15 14.64 -21.67
C ARG A 147 -9.10 13.88 -20.37
N GLY A 148 -8.09 14.17 -19.55
CA GLY A 148 -8.01 13.71 -18.16
C GLY A 148 -8.47 14.80 -17.20
N THR A 149 -9.06 14.36 -16.06
CA THR A 149 -9.45 15.21 -14.93
C THR A 149 -9.62 14.34 -13.68
N GLY A 150 -9.79 14.93 -12.50
CA GLY A 150 -10.10 14.20 -11.27
C GLY A 150 -9.13 13.06 -10.96
N PHE A 151 -7.83 13.31 -11.05
CA PHE A 151 -6.74 12.32 -10.87
C PHE A 151 -6.68 11.21 -11.93
N CYS A 152 -7.54 11.24 -12.95
CA CYS A 152 -7.66 10.19 -13.96
C CYS A 152 -6.96 10.61 -15.26
N LEU A 153 -5.84 9.95 -15.58
CA LEU A 153 -5.10 10.10 -16.83
C LEU A 153 -5.65 9.18 -17.92
N LEU A 154 -6.00 7.94 -17.55
CA LEU A 154 -6.47 6.89 -18.44
C LEU A 154 -7.75 6.27 -17.86
N ASN A 155 -8.75 6.01 -18.71
CA ASN A 155 -9.95 5.32 -18.30
C ASN A 155 -9.78 3.80 -18.42
N ASP A 156 -9.53 3.15 -17.32
CA ASP A 156 -9.27 1.71 -17.26
C ASP A 156 -10.51 0.86 -17.59
N VAL A 157 -11.71 1.33 -17.23
CA VAL A 157 -13.00 0.70 -17.57
C VAL A 157 -13.24 0.76 -19.07
N GLY A 158 -13.07 1.93 -19.67
CA GLY A 158 -13.18 2.13 -21.11
C GLY A 158 -12.21 1.24 -21.90
N VAL A 159 -10.95 1.19 -21.48
CA VAL A 159 -9.92 0.33 -22.10
C VAL A 159 -10.30 -1.14 -22.00
N ALA A 160 -10.80 -1.58 -20.84
CA ALA A 160 -11.20 -2.97 -20.64
C ALA A 160 -12.35 -3.35 -21.58
N ILE A 161 -13.42 -2.55 -21.63
CA ILE A 161 -14.60 -2.83 -22.48
C ILE A 161 -14.22 -2.79 -23.97
N ARG A 162 -13.55 -1.73 -24.46
CA ARG A 162 -13.16 -1.63 -25.88
C ARG A 162 -12.23 -2.78 -26.28
N ARG A 163 -11.36 -3.24 -25.37
CA ARG A 163 -10.51 -4.42 -25.66
C ARG A 163 -11.30 -5.73 -25.71
N LEU A 164 -12.31 -5.91 -24.86
CA LEU A 164 -13.20 -7.08 -24.94
C LEU A 164 -13.97 -7.08 -26.23
N ARG A 165 -14.53 -5.94 -26.68
CA ARG A 165 -15.18 -5.77 -27.99
C ARG A 165 -14.27 -6.18 -29.15
N ALA A 166 -13.02 -5.70 -29.13
CA ALA A 166 -12.03 -6.06 -30.16
C ALA A 166 -11.66 -7.56 -30.16
N ARG A 167 -12.10 -8.33 -29.18
CA ARG A 167 -11.92 -9.78 -29.10
C ARG A 167 -13.22 -10.57 -29.28
N GLY A 168 -14.26 -9.91 -29.78
CA GLY A 168 -15.54 -10.55 -30.12
C GLY A 168 -16.48 -10.76 -28.94
N PHE A 169 -16.33 -9.98 -27.86
CA PHE A 169 -17.34 -9.98 -26.78
C PHE A 169 -18.43 -8.95 -27.11
N ASP A 170 -19.57 -9.40 -27.58
CA ASP A 170 -20.65 -8.53 -28.10
C ASP A 170 -21.87 -8.43 -27.16
N ALA A 171 -21.89 -9.19 -26.04
CA ALA A 171 -23.00 -9.12 -25.08
C ALA A 171 -23.06 -7.73 -24.40
N PRO A 172 -24.25 -7.28 -23.95
CA PRO A 172 -24.42 -6.02 -23.23
C PRO A 172 -23.50 -5.93 -22.01
N VAL A 173 -22.98 -4.73 -21.74
CA VAL A 173 -22.12 -4.44 -20.59
C VAL A 173 -22.80 -3.38 -19.72
N LEU A 174 -22.87 -3.61 -18.42
CA LEU A 174 -23.29 -2.63 -17.42
C LEU A 174 -22.08 -2.13 -16.65
N VAL A 175 -21.93 -0.82 -16.58
CA VAL A 175 -21.01 -0.16 -15.65
C VAL A 175 -21.82 0.40 -14.51
N VAL A 176 -21.63 -0.12 -13.29
CA VAL A 176 -22.23 0.41 -12.06
C VAL A 176 -21.15 1.23 -11.36
N ASP A 177 -21.33 2.53 -11.32
CA ASP A 177 -20.40 3.47 -10.70
C ASP A 177 -21.04 4.06 -9.44
N LEU A 178 -20.54 3.66 -8.28
CA LEU A 178 -20.97 4.15 -6.97
C LEU A 178 -19.82 4.87 -6.22
N ASP A 179 -18.87 5.40 -6.98
CA ASP A 179 -18.00 6.46 -6.51
C ASP A 179 -18.83 7.70 -6.17
N LEU A 180 -18.38 8.53 -5.26
CA LEU A 180 -19.08 9.77 -4.90
C LEU A 180 -19.16 10.75 -6.06
N HIS A 181 -18.18 10.72 -6.96
CA HIS A 181 -18.04 11.66 -8.06
C HIS A 181 -18.70 11.14 -9.35
N ASP A 182 -19.08 12.08 -10.20
CA ASP A 182 -19.71 11.75 -11.49
C ASP A 182 -18.77 10.92 -12.40
N GLY A 183 -19.24 9.77 -12.88
CA GLY A 183 -18.54 8.91 -13.84
C GLY A 183 -18.50 9.48 -15.27
N ASN A 184 -18.38 10.82 -15.39
CA ASN A 184 -18.50 11.59 -16.62
C ASN A 184 -17.58 11.10 -17.76
N GLY A 185 -16.33 10.75 -17.46
CA GLY A 185 -15.39 10.27 -18.47
C GLY A 185 -15.78 8.91 -19.06
N THR A 186 -16.22 7.98 -18.23
CA THR A 186 -16.73 6.66 -18.69
C THR A 186 -18.00 6.83 -19.52
N ARG A 187 -18.94 7.66 -19.07
CA ARG A 187 -20.15 8.01 -19.83
C ARG A 187 -19.82 8.62 -21.19
N ALA A 188 -18.88 9.55 -21.26
CA ALA A 188 -18.45 10.17 -22.51
C ALA A 188 -17.81 9.18 -23.51
N ILE A 189 -17.08 8.17 -23.04
CA ILE A 189 -16.48 7.12 -23.90
C ILE A 189 -17.54 6.27 -24.59
N PHE A 190 -18.68 6.08 -23.94
CA PHE A 190 -19.76 5.21 -24.42
C PHE A 190 -21.04 5.99 -24.76
N ALA A 191 -20.96 7.31 -24.92
CA ALA A 191 -22.12 8.18 -25.14
C ALA A 191 -23.04 7.70 -26.26
N ASP A 192 -22.48 7.20 -27.36
CA ASP A 192 -23.19 6.72 -28.55
C ASP A 192 -23.31 5.18 -28.64
N ASP A 193 -22.92 4.44 -27.60
CA ASP A 193 -22.88 2.96 -27.62
C ASP A 193 -24.03 2.35 -26.79
N PRO A 194 -25.16 1.97 -27.42
CA PRO A 194 -26.31 1.44 -26.68
C PRO A 194 -26.05 0.06 -26.05
N THR A 195 -24.93 -0.59 -26.37
CA THR A 195 -24.55 -1.89 -25.80
C THR A 195 -23.76 -1.80 -24.50
N VAL A 196 -23.40 -0.57 -24.09
CA VAL A 196 -22.74 -0.29 -22.81
C VAL A 196 -23.61 0.68 -22.02
N TYR A 197 -24.21 0.21 -20.96
CA TYR A 197 -25.02 1.04 -20.08
C TYR A 197 -24.17 1.57 -18.93
N THR A 198 -24.19 2.89 -18.71
CA THR A 198 -23.56 3.53 -17.55
C THR A 198 -24.63 3.90 -16.51
N TYR A 199 -24.45 3.38 -15.30
CA TYR A 199 -25.30 3.70 -14.15
C TYR A 199 -24.40 4.35 -13.07
N SER A 200 -24.72 5.57 -12.65
CA SER A 200 -23.93 6.31 -11.66
C SER A 200 -24.82 7.02 -10.64
N LEU A 201 -24.54 6.80 -9.35
CA LEU A 201 -25.05 7.60 -8.24
C LEU A 201 -23.91 8.44 -7.67
N HIS A 202 -24.03 9.78 -7.72
CA HIS A 202 -22.97 10.70 -7.33
C HIS A 202 -23.52 11.95 -6.65
N ASN A 203 -22.65 12.74 -6.04
CA ASN A 203 -23.07 13.95 -5.32
C ASN A 203 -23.59 15.03 -6.26
N GLN A 204 -22.91 15.29 -7.37
CA GLN A 204 -23.26 16.34 -8.34
C GLN A 204 -22.79 15.98 -9.75
N HIS A 205 -23.46 16.48 -10.76
CA HIS A 205 -22.98 16.35 -12.14
C HIS A 205 -21.76 17.23 -12.39
N TRP A 206 -20.75 16.66 -13.01
CA TRP A 206 -19.58 17.40 -13.49
C TRP A 206 -19.78 17.90 -14.91
N GLU A 207 -20.52 17.16 -15.72
CA GLU A 207 -20.88 17.48 -17.09
C GLU A 207 -22.33 17.04 -17.37
N ALA A 208 -22.97 17.62 -18.38
CA ALA A 208 -24.31 17.20 -18.76
C ALA A 208 -24.33 15.70 -19.11
N PRO A 209 -25.28 14.93 -18.55
CA PRO A 209 -25.36 13.49 -18.80
C PRO A 209 -26.03 13.22 -20.16
N GLU A 210 -25.26 13.31 -21.24
CA GLU A 210 -25.72 13.03 -22.58
C GLU A 210 -25.15 11.69 -23.07
N ALA A 211 -25.95 10.62 -22.96
CA ALA A 211 -25.59 9.31 -23.50
C ALA A 211 -26.86 8.51 -23.81
N VAL A 212 -26.78 7.61 -24.81
CA VAL A 212 -27.95 6.83 -25.30
C VAL A 212 -28.37 5.74 -24.34
N ALA A 213 -27.49 5.29 -23.44
CA ALA A 213 -27.73 4.24 -22.45
C ALA A 213 -27.12 4.62 -21.11
N ASP A 214 -27.80 5.45 -20.35
CA ASP A 214 -27.31 6.03 -19.11
C ASP A 214 -28.39 6.22 -18.06
N THR A 215 -27.99 6.08 -16.79
CA THR A 215 -28.70 6.57 -15.62
C THR A 215 -27.71 7.30 -14.74
N SER A 216 -27.79 8.60 -14.71
CA SER A 216 -26.88 9.48 -13.97
C SER A 216 -27.71 10.30 -12.97
N ILE A 217 -27.57 9.98 -11.67
CA ILE A 217 -28.38 10.56 -10.60
C ILE A 217 -27.51 11.32 -9.63
N ALA A 218 -27.69 12.64 -9.59
CA ALA A 218 -27.07 13.49 -8.60
C ALA A 218 -27.96 13.57 -7.35
N PHE A 219 -27.47 13.07 -6.20
CA PHE A 219 -28.23 13.03 -4.95
C PHE A 219 -27.97 14.25 -4.04
N GLY A 220 -27.00 15.10 -4.36
CA GLY A 220 -26.64 16.26 -3.56
C GLY A 220 -25.73 15.93 -2.38
N ALA A 221 -25.35 16.97 -1.63
CA ALA A 221 -24.48 16.83 -0.45
C ALA A 221 -25.25 16.26 0.76
N GLY A 222 -24.53 15.58 1.67
CA GLY A 222 -25.04 15.19 2.98
C GLY A 222 -26.02 14.02 3.00
N ILE A 223 -26.15 13.24 1.91
CA ILE A 223 -27.00 12.05 1.88
C ILE A 223 -26.58 11.03 2.96
N GLU A 224 -27.53 10.42 3.61
CA GLU A 224 -27.34 9.44 4.69
C GLU A 224 -27.78 8.04 4.24
N ASP A 225 -27.44 7.02 5.04
CA ASP A 225 -27.61 5.58 4.77
C ASP A 225 -28.97 5.23 4.16
N GLY A 226 -30.07 5.63 4.83
CA GLY A 226 -31.42 5.25 4.44
C GLY A 226 -31.81 5.76 3.05
N ALA A 227 -31.61 7.06 2.82
CA ALA A 227 -31.96 7.71 1.56
C ALA A 227 -31.10 7.17 0.40
N TYR A 228 -29.79 6.97 0.62
CA TYR A 228 -28.90 6.44 -0.40
C TYR A 228 -29.28 4.99 -0.80
N LEU A 229 -29.49 4.13 0.18
CA LEU A 229 -29.85 2.73 -0.07
C LEU A 229 -31.22 2.58 -0.70
N GLU A 230 -32.19 3.42 -0.34
CA GLU A 230 -33.51 3.46 -0.98
C GLU A 230 -33.39 3.88 -2.44
N LEU A 231 -32.64 4.95 -2.74
CA LEU A 231 -32.37 5.39 -4.09
C LEU A 231 -31.74 4.30 -4.94
N LEU A 232 -30.71 3.62 -4.44
CA LEU A 232 -30.03 2.52 -5.11
C LEU A 232 -31.00 1.34 -5.37
N ARG A 233 -31.78 0.95 -4.36
CA ARG A 233 -32.73 -0.17 -4.45
C ARG A 233 -33.88 0.08 -5.42
N SER A 234 -34.29 1.33 -5.58
CA SER A 234 -35.38 1.68 -6.51
C SER A 234 -34.91 1.84 -7.94
N THR A 235 -33.65 2.20 -8.18
CA THR A 235 -33.18 2.61 -9.51
C THR A 235 -32.28 1.59 -10.21
N LEU A 236 -31.47 0.80 -9.50
CA LEU A 236 -30.58 -0.17 -10.14
C LEU A 236 -31.28 -1.43 -10.71
N PRO A 237 -32.21 -2.10 -10.00
CA PRO A 237 -32.83 -3.34 -10.50
C PRO A 237 -33.51 -3.18 -11.85
N PRO A 238 -34.32 -2.13 -12.12
CA PRO A 238 -34.94 -1.93 -13.43
C PRO A 238 -33.91 -1.82 -14.58
N VAL A 239 -32.75 -1.23 -14.32
CA VAL A 239 -31.67 -1.12 -15.31
C VAL A 239 -31.07 -2.49 -15.60
N VAL A 240 -30.81 -3.28 -14.56
CA VAL A 240 -30.26 -4.64 -14.71
C VAL A 240 -31.22 -5.52 -15.51
N ASP A 241 -32.51 -5.49 -15.18
CA ASP A 241 -33.53 -6.28 -15.84
C ASP A 241 -33.71 -5.89 -17.33
N ALA A 242 -33.72 -4.58 -17.61
CA ALA A 242 -33.89 -4.07 -18.97
C ALA A 242 -32.68 -4.29 -19.86
N HIS A 243 -31.46 -4.08 -19.31
CA HIS A 243 -30.21 -4.16 -20.08
C HIS A 243 -29.68 -5.61 -20.19
N ALA A 244 -30.04 -6.49 -19.25
CA ALA A 244 -29.64 -7.90 -19.17
C ALA A 244 -28.12 -8.12 -19.45
N PRO A 245 -27.22 -7.55 -18.63
CA PRO A 245 -25.80 -7.50 -18.95
C PRO A 245 -25.14 -8.88 -18.96
N GLY A 246 -24.32 -9.15 -20.00
CA GLY A 246 -23.43 -10.31 -20.04
C GLY A 246 -22.14 -10.12 -19.24
N LEU A 247 -21.84 -8.89 -18.80
CA LEU A 247 -20.76 -8.51 -17.90
C LEU A 247 -21.13 -7.24 -17.17
N THR A 248 -20.88 -7.20 -15.85
CA THR A 248 -20.94 -5.95 -15.08
C THR A 248 -19.53 -5.57 -14.61
N LEU A 249 -19.17 -4.28 -14.79
CA LEU A 249 -18.02 -3.65 -14.13
C LEU A 249 -18.57 -2.77 -13.01
N TYR A 250 -18.10 -2.99 -11.78
CA TYR A 250 -18.53 -2.26 -10.61
C TYR A 250 -17.39 -1.43 -10.02
N LEU A 251 -17.56 -0.12 -10.00
CA LEU A 251 -16.67 0.83 -9.34
C LEU A 251 -17.16 0.99 -7.89
N ALA A 252 -16.47 0.30 -6.98
CA ALA A 252 -16.82 0.22 -5.57
C ALA A 252 -16.10 1.30 -4.76
N GLY A 253 -16.25 2.57 -5.15
CA GLY A 253 -15.70 3.71 -4.43
C GLY A 253 -16.21 3.75 -2.99
N VAL A 254 -15.37 4.13 -2.04
CA VAL A 254 -15.75 4.24 -0.62
C VAL A 254 -15.74 5.68 -0.11
N ASP A 255 -15.56 6.63 -1.00
CA ASP A 255 -15.61 8.07 -0.76
C ASP A 255 -17.01 8.63 -0.44
N PRO A 256 -18.16 7.92 -0.68
CA PRO A 256 -19.42 8.32 -0.04
C PRO A 256 -19.43 8.10 1.48
N GLY A 257 -18.38 7.52 2.06
CA GLY A 257 -18.26 7.28 3.50
C GLY A 257 -18.13 8.56 4.32
N ALA A 258 -18.76 8.60 5.50
CA ALA A 258 -18.81 9.77 6.38
C ALA A 258 -17.44 10.26 6.90
N ASP A 259 -16.42 9.42 6.83
CA ASP A 259 -15.04 9.70 7.25
C ASP A 259 -14.10 9.97 6.06
N ASP A 260 -14.63 10.14 4.85
CA ASP A 260 -13.83 10.49 3.68
C ASP A 260 -13.46 11.98 3.67
N SER A 261 -12.22 12.29 3.26
CA SER A 261 -11.69 13.66 3.28
C SER A 261 -12.05 14.48 2.04
N TYR A 262 -12.52 13.84 0.98
CA TYR A 262 -12.96 14.47 -0.28
C TYR A 262 -14.45 14.25 -0.55
N GLY A 263 -15.13 13.55 0.37
CA GLY A 263 -16.54 13.26 0.28
C GLY A 263 -17.40 14.23 1.09
N ASP A 264 -18.61 14.45 0.63
CA ASP A 264 -19.66 15.21 1.31
C ASP A 264 -20.91 14.39 1.64
N ALA A 265 -20.92 13.10 1.28
CA ALA A 265 -21.92 12.15 1.73
C ALA A 265 -21.60 11.61 3.15
N ARG A 266 -22.56 10.96 3.80
CA ARG A 266 -22.44 10.55 5.20
C ARG A 266 -22.77 9.08 5.44
N LEU A 267 -22.37 8.21 4.51
CA LEU A 267 -22.64 6.79 4.64
C LEU A 267 -21.75 6.16 5.73
N THR A 268 -22.38 5.37 6.58
CA THR A 268 -21.65 4.54 7.53
C THR A 268 -20.93 3.40 6.81
N ARG A 269 -19.90 2.82 7.45
CA ARG A 269 -19.24 1.61 6.92
C ARG A 269 -20.20 0.40 6.80
N ALA A 270 -21.27 0.39 7.57
CA ALA A 270 -22.30 -0.63 7.47
C ALA A 270 -23.12 -0.45 6.18
N ALA A 271 -23.54 0.78 5.87
CA ALA A 271 -24.26 1.09 4.64
C ALA A 271 -23.41 0.87 3.38
N LEU A 272 -22.12 1.23 3.42
CA LEU A 272 -21.20 0.92 2.31
C LEU A 272 -21.14 -0.58 2.04
N LEU A 273 -21.04 -1.44 3.06
CA LEU A 273 -21.06 -2.88 2.88
C LEU A 273 -22.42 -3.37 2.38
N GLU A 274 -23.53 -2.84 2.89
CA GLU A 274 -24.88 -3.20 2.45
C GLU A 274 -25.12 -2.82 0.98
N ARG A 275 -24.65 -1.64 0.57
CA ARG A 275 -24.61 -1.19 -0.82
C ARG A 275 -23.89 -2.21 -1.72
N ASP A 276 -22.66 -2.59 -1.34
CA ASP A 276 -21.81 -3.45 -2.14
C ASP A 276 -22.38 -4.88 -2.25
N ARG A 277 -22.99 -5.37 -1.16
CA ARG A 277 -23.71 -6.65 -1.16
C ARG A 277 -24.91 -6.60 -2.07
N PHE A 278 -25.74 -5.57 -1.95
CA PHE A 278 -26.93 -5.39 -2.79
C PHE A 278 -26.56 -5.34 -4.28
N VAL A 279 -25.54 -4.55 -4.67
CA VAL A 279 -25.07 -4.53 -6.06
C VAL A 279 -24.66 -5.93 -6.52
N THR A 280 -23.82 -6.63 -5.71
CA THR A 280 -23.35 -7.97 -6.06
C THR A 280 -24.50 -8.97 -6.26
N GLU A 281 -25.53 -8.91 -5.43
CA GLU A 281 -26.71 -9.78 -5.48
C GLU A 281 -27.60 -9.48 -6.69
N VAL A 282 -27.82 -8.19 -6.97
CA VAL A 282 -28.70 -7.75 -8.08
C VAL A 282 -28.09 -7.99 -9.45
N VAL A 283 -26.80 -7.62 -9.63
CA VAL A 283 -26.15 -7.78 -10.95
C VAL A 283 -25.70 -9.22 -11.22
N GLY A 284 -25.48 -10.02 -10.18
CA GLY A 284 -25.03 -11.40 -10.29
C GLY A 284 -23.62 -11.52 -10.91
N SER A 285 -23.43 -12.53 -11.73
CA SER A 285 -22.14 -12.84 -12.37
C SER A 285 -22.31 -13.06 -13.86
N PRO A 286 -21.33 -12.66 -14.70
CA PRO A 286 -19.95 -12.21 -14.42
C PRO A 286 -19.83 -10.78 -13.86
N LEU A 287 -19.04 -10.59 -12.78
CA LEU A 287 -18.85 -9.31 -12.12
C LEU A 287 -17.34 -9.00 -11.95
N ALA A 288 -16.90 -7.89 -12.52
CA ALA A 288 -15.57 -7.34 -12.31
C ALA A 288 -15.67 -6.09 -11.43
N ILE A 289 -14.96 -6.07 -10.31
CA ILE A 289 -14.99 -4.98 -9.33
C ILE A 289 -13.65 -4.24 -9.37
N VAL A 290 -13.67 -2.92 -9.26
CA VAL A 290 -12.49 -2.05 -9.13
C VAL A 290 -12.62 -1.16 -7.90
N LEU A 291 -11.50 -0.67 -7.37
CA LEU A 291 -11.47 0.08 -6.10
C LEU A 291 -12.17 1.44 -6.19
N ALA A 292 -11.92 2.22 -7.24
CA ALA A 292 -12.34 3.61 -7.41
C ALA A 292 -11.96 4.50 -6.21
N GLY A 293 -12.67 5.61 -5.97
CA GLY A 293 -12.37 6.59 -4.92
C GLY A 293 -12.38 6.04 -3.49
N GLY A 294 -11.85 6.85 -2.61
CA GLY A 294 -11.70 6.59 -1.18
C GLY A 294 -10.40 7.20 -0.66
N TYR A 295 -10.53 8.31 0.05
CA TYR A 295 -9.45 9.23 0.43
C TYR A 295 -9.29 9.34 1.95
N GLY A 296 -10.20 8.79 2.70
CA GLY A 296 -10.12 8.72 4.16
C GLY A 296 -9.09 7.69 4.64
N ALA A 297 -8.46 7.94 5.78
CA ALA A 297 -7.49 7.03 6.40
C ALA A 297 -8.07 5.63 6.69
N SER A 298 -9.39 5.53 6.82
CA SER A 298 -10.13 4.28 7.06
C SER A 298 -10.70 3.64 5.80
N ALA A 299 -10.53 4.24 4.61
CA ALA A 299 -11.08 3.77 3.33
C ALA A 299 -10.76 2.28 3.05
N TRP A 300 -9.53 1.84 3.36
CA TRP A 300 -9.14 0.45 3.21
C TRP A 300 -9.99 -0.51 4.06
N ARG A 301 -10.53 -0.08 5.20
CA ARG A 301 -11.34 -0.91 6.11
C ARG A 301 -12.72 -1.20 5.52
N ALA A 302 -13.36 -0.22 4.89
CA ALA A 302 -14.62 -0.40 4.19
C ALA A 302 -14.45 -1.40 3.03
N THR A 303 -13.44 -1.19 2.18
CA THR A 303 -13.09 -2.12 1.10
C THR A 303 -12.76 -3.53 1.63
N ALA A 304 -12.03 -3.63 2.76
CA ALA A 304 -11.64 -4.91 3.37
C ALA A 304 -12.85 -5.72 3.84
N ARG A 305 -13.85 -5.07 4.44
CA ARG A 305 -15.12 -5.72 4.85
C ARG A 305 -15.85 -6.33 3.66
N TYR A 306 -15.96 -5.58 2.57
CA TYR A 306 -16.59 -6.08 1.34
C TYR A 306 -15.80 -7.25 0.74
N ALA A 307 -14.49 -7.12 0.62
CA ALA A 307 -13.62 -8.18 0.09
C ALA A 307 -13.66 -9.46 0.96
N ALA A 308 -13.73 -9.31 2.29
CA ALA A 308 -13.89 -10.43 3.22
C ALA A 308 -15.27 -11.11 3.04
N TRP A 309 -16.34 -10.32 2.94
CA TRP A 309 -17.66 -10.88 2.68
C TRP A 309 -17.72 -11.64 1.35
N LEU A 310 -17.13 -11.11 0.28
CA LEU A 310 -17.03 -11.84 -1.01
C LEU A 310 -16.27 -13.17 -0.87
N ALA A 311 -15.27 -13.23 0.00
CA ALA A 311 -14.43 -14.40 0.18
C ALA A 311 -15.04 -15.45 1.12
N THR A 312 -15.84 -15.04 2.10
CA THR A 312 -16.30 -15.88 3.22
C THR A 312 -17.82 -16.02 3.30
N GLY A 313 -18.57 -15.04 2.80
CA GLY A 313 -20.01 -14.88 3.05
C GLY A 313 -20.34 -14.23 4.39
N GLU A 314 -19.34 -13.97 5.24
CA GLU A 314 -19.49 -13.42 6.59
C GLU A 314 -19.01 -11.98 6.66
N VAL A 315 -19.54 -11.21 7.60
CA VAL A 315 -19.06 -9.86 7.90
C VAL A 315 -17.90 -9.94 8.88
N GLU A 316 -16.73 -9.50 8.44
CA GLU A 316 -15.51 -9.55 9.23
C GLU A 316 -14.93 -8.15 9.38
N GLU A 317 -14.34 -7.85 10.56
CA GLU A 317 -13.70 -6.57 10.83
C GLU A 317 -12.17 -6.69 10.69
N PRO A 318 -11.53 -5.80 9.92
CA PRO A 318 -10.08 -5.80 9.81
C PRO A 318 -9.44 -5.33 11.13
N PRO A 319 -8.28 -5.91 11.51
CA PRO A 319 -7.58 -5.55 12.73
C PRO A 319 -7.00 -4.14 12.66
N ASP A 320 -6.75 -3.53 13.83
CA ASP A 320 -6.13 -2.21 13.92
C ASP A 320 -4.65 -2.23 13.50
N ASP A 321 -3.94 -3.30 13.79
CA ASP A 321 -2.52 -3.47 13.45
C ASP A 321 -2.31 -4.58 12.40
N LEU A 322 -1.78 -4.19 11.24
CA LEU A 322 -1.39 -5.07 10.14
C LEU A 322 0.13 -5.18 9.94
N ARG A 323 0.96 -4.51 10.76
CA ARG A 323 2.42 -4.46 10.55
C ARG A 323 3.04 -5.84 10.33
N MET A 324 2.78 -6.77 11.22
CA MET A 324 3.34 -8.13 11.10
C MET A 324 2.76 -8.90 9.91
N ALA A 325 1.49 -8.67 9.56
CA ALA A 325 0.90 -9.26 8.37
C ALA A 325 1.54 -8.70 7.09
N LEU A 326 1.81 -7.39 7.04
CA LEU A 326 2.49 -6.73 5.93
C LEU A 326 3.94 -7.24 5.76
N VAL A 327 4.69 -7.41 6.85
CA VAL A 327 6.05 -7.99 6.81
C VAL A 327 6.02 -9.43 6.27
N ARG A 328 5.04 -10.24 6.71
CA ARG A 328 4.88 -11.63 6.19
C ARG A 328 4.45 -11.66 4.72
N ALA A 329 3.60 -10.74 4.31
CA ALA A 329 3.13 -10.65 2.93
C ALA A 329 4.27 -10.31 1.96
N ASP A 330 5.16 -9.39 2.34
CA ASP A 330 6.29 -8.99 1.50
C ASP A 330 7.20 -10.19 1.17
N ARG A 331 7.44 -11.05 2.14
CA ARG A 331 8.17 -12.31 1.93
C ARG A 331 7.51 -13.20 0.87
N ARG A 332 6.17 -13.22 0.82
CA ARG A 332 5.42 -14.00 -0.17
C ARG A 332 5.46 -13.36 -1.57
N TRP A 333 5.44 -12.03 -1.66
CA TRP A 333 5.45 -11.31 -2.93
C TRP A 333 6.83 -11.31 -3.60
N VAL A 334 7.90 -11.26 -2.83
CA VAL A 334 9.28 -11.37 -3.32
C VAL A 334 9.55 -12.78 -3.84
N ASP A 335 9.12 -13.80 -3.12
CA ASP A 335 9.30 -15.21 -3.51
C ASP A 335 8.51 -15.58 -4.79
N GLU A 336 7.36 -14.93 -5.03
CA GLU A 336 6.51 -15.20 -6.20
C GLU A 336 6.91 -14.40 -7.45
N ALA A 337 7.59 -13.27 -7.30
CA ALA A 337 8.06 -12.47 -8.44
C ALA A 337 9.13 -13.20 -9.27
N ASP A 338 9.91 -14.10 -8.65
CA ASP A 338 10.85 -14.98 -9.33
C ASP A 338 11.09 -16.31 -8.59
N PRO A 339 10.18 -17.30 -8.68
CA PRO A 339 10.37 -18.60 -8.03
C PRO A 339 11.55 -19.43 -8.57
N ARG A 340 12.27 -18.96 -9.62
CA ARG A 340 13.34 -19.72 -10.27
C ARG A 340 14.63 -18.95 -10.55
N GLY A 341 14.73 -17.66 -10.19
CA GLY A 341 15.91 -16.82 -10.47
C GLY A 341 16.30 -16.75 -11.95
N ARG A 342 15.39 -17.07 -12.89
CA ARG A 342 15.69 -17.30 -14.30
C ARG A 342 15.15 -16.25 -15.27
N ARG A 343 14.39 -15.29 -14.81
CA ARG A 343 14.03 -14.15 -15.65
C ARG A 343 14.90 -12.96 -15.27
N ARG A 344 16.13 -12.94 -15.79
CA ARG A 344 16.81 -11.67 -16.02
C ARG A 344 15.82 -10.77 -16.74
N PRO A 345 15.66 -9.51 -16.31
CA PRO A 345 14.99 -8.53 -17.15
C PRO A 345 15.70 -8.58 -18.51
N PRO A 346 14.97 -8.43 -19.62
CA PRO A 346 15.60 -8.34 -20.92
C PRO A 346 16.68 -7.25 -20.86
N PRO A 347 17.83 -7.43 -21.52
CA PRO A 347 18.84 -6.40 -21.59
C PRO A 347 18.19 -5.14 -22.19
N GLY A 348 18.00 -4.09 -21.39
CA GLY A 348 17.31 -2.86 -21.84
C GLY A 348 16.39 -2.22 -20.80
N GLY A 349 16.37 -2.67 -19.54
CA GLY A 349 15.62 -2.00 -18.48
C GLY A 349 14.42 -2.79 -17.94
N ASP A 350 13.89 -2.32 -16.82
CA ASP A 350 12.64 -2.83 -16.22
C ASP A 350 11.47 -2.53 -17.17
N PRO A 351 10.78 -3.57 -17.74
CA PRO A 351 9.66 -3.35 -18.68
C PRO A 351 8.49 -2.58 -18.06
N PHE A 352 8.59 -2.23 -16.78
CA PHE A 352 7.62 -1.43 -16.05
C PHE A 352 8.21 -0.09 -15.56
N ALA A 353 9.45 0.25 -15.93
CA ALA A 353 10.12 1.45 -15.44
C ALA A 353 9.36 2.72 -15.86
N TRP A 354 8.71 2.69 -17.01
CA TRP A 354 8.08 3.85 -17.64
C TRP A 354 6.59 3.65 -17.89
N SER A 355 5.88 4.76 -17.96
CA SER A 355 4.48 4.83 -18.36
C SER A 355 4.26 4.24 -19.75
N LEU A 356 5.06 4.70 -20.68
CA LEU A 356 5.21 4.18 -22.03
C LEU A 356 6.65 3.67 -22.17
N ASP A 357 6.86 2.48 -22.73
CA ASP A 357 8.22 1.97 -22.95
C ASP A 357 8.89 2.67 -24.14
N SER A 358 10.22 2.43 -24.33
CA SER A 358 10.97 3.08 -25.43
C SER A 358 10.36 2.81 -26.80
N GLY A 359 9.71 1.66 -27.00
CA GLY A 359 9.00 1.34 -28.24
C GLY A 359 7.69 2.13 -28.36
N ASP A 360 6.95 2.30 -27.27
CA ASP A 360 5.74 3.13 -27.22
C ASP A 360 6.09 4.60 -27.47
N LEU A 361 7.17 5.11 -26.84
CA LEU A 361 7.65 6.49 -27.03
C LEU A 361 8.08 6.72 -28.48
N ALA A 362 8.84 5.79 -29.08
CA ALA A 362 9.22 5.87 -30.47
C ALA A 362 8.01 5.84 -31.41
N ALA A 363 7.00 5.01 -31.11
CA ALA A 363 5.75 4.97 -31.88
C ALA A 363 4.94 6.28 -31.81
N LEU A 364 5.11 7.04 -30.71
CA LEU A 364 4.52 8.37 -30.52
C LEU A 364 5.44 9.53 -30.99
N GLY A 365 6.67 9.23 -31.41
CA GLY A 365 7.65 10.22 -31.87
C GLY A 365 8.31 11.03 -30.73
N LEU A 366 8.40 10.45 -29.53
CA LEU A 366 8.97 11.10 -28.34
C LEU A 366 10.36 10.56 -27.96
N PRO A 367 11.26 11.39 -27.36
CA PRO A 367 12.58 10.96 -26.90
C PRO A 367 12.50 10.13 -25.63
N ASP A 368 13.52 9.29 -25.40
CA ASP A 368 13.68 8.52 -24.16
C ASP A 368 14.11 9.39 -22.97
N ALA A 369 13.66 9.08 -21.77
CA ALA A 369 13.96 9.88 -20.57
C ALA A 369 15.09 9.27 -19.71
N GLY A 370 15.86 10.13 -19.02
CA GLY A 370 17.05 9.76 -18.24
C GLY A 370 16.81 8.84 -17.02
N GLN A 371 17.89 8.24 -16.49
CA GLN A 371 17.81 7.30 -15.36
C GLN A 371 17.58 7.99 -14.00
N PRO A 372 16.69 7.47 -13.13
CA PRO A 372 16.41 8.03 -11.81
C PRO A 372 17.52 7.75 -10.79
N THR A 373 17.62 8.60 -9.76
CA THR A 373 18.46 8.37 -8.58
C THR A 373 17.90 7.20 -7.74
N LEU A 374 18.75 6.20 -7.43
CA LEU A 374 18.35 5.00 -6.71
C LEU A 374 18.99 4.92 -5.31
N LEU A 375 18.21 4.60 -4.28
CA LEU A 375 18.69 4.19 -2.97
C LEU A 375 19.19 2.74 -3.04
N LEU A 376 20.44 2.49 -2.59
CA LEU A 376 21.08 1.17 -2.60
C LEU A 376 21.03 0.51 -3.99
N ASP A 377 21.19 1.30 -5.07
CA ASP A 377 21.15 0.90 -6.48
C ASP A 377 19.87 0.17 -6.92
N ARG A 378 18.77 0.30 -6.15
CA ARG A 378 17.54 -0.45 -6.41
C ARG A 378 16.24 0.32 -6.23
N PHE A 379 16.15 1.22 -5.26
CA PHE A 379 14.89 1.84 -4.88
C PHE A 379 14.84 3.29 -5.31
N THR A 380 13.84 3.67 -6.07
CA THR A 380 13.56 5.08 -6.37
C THR A 380 13.05 5.82 -5.14
N ARG A 381 13.04 7.15 -5.16
CA ARG A 381 12.41 7.97 -4.12
C ARG A 381 10.96 7.51 -3.83
N ARG A 382 10.22 7.19 -4.87
CA ARG A 382 8.84 6.71 -4.76
C ARG A 382 8.70 5.31 -4.17
N ASP A 383 9.65 4.44 -4.42
CA ASP A 383 9.67 3.15 -3.72
C ASP A 383 9.84 3.34 -2.22
N VAL A 384 10.69 4.30 -1.83
CA VAL A 384 10.91 4.66 -0.42
C VAL A 384 9.65 5.31 0.16
N GLU A 385 9.05 6.29 -0.50
CA GLU A 385 7.79 6.92 -0.09
C GLU A 385 6.69 5.87 0.12
N ALA A 386 6.50 4.98 -0.85
CA ALA A 386 5.53 3.91 -0.77
C ALA A 386 5.79 2.96 0.41
N GLN A 387 7.05 2.68 0.73
CA GLN A 387 7.40 1.86 1.89
C GLN A 387 7.15 2.59 3.21
N LEU A 388 7.53 3.86 3.31
CA LEU A 388 7.27 4.68 4.50
C LEU A 388 5.76 4.85 4.74
N GLU A 389 4.97 4.99 3.69
CA GLU A 389 3.50 5.00 3.77
C GLU A 389 2.96 3.65 4.22
N ARG A 390 3.45 2.56 3.65
CA ARG A 390 3.06 1.19 3.97
C ARG A 390 3.21 0.85 5.46
N PHE A 391 4.30 1.30 6.05
CA PHE A 391 4.57 1.10 7.47
C PHE A 391 3.97 2.19 8.36
N GLY A 392 3.16 3.09 7.79
CA GLY A 392 2.41 4.10 8.52
C GLY A 392 3.24 5.31 8.98
N ILE A 393 4.51 5.40 8.59
CA ILE A 393 5.41 6.49 9.02
C ILE A 393 4.89 7.82 8.51
N LEU A 394 4.61 7.97 7.21
CA LEU A 394 4.07 9.22 6.66
C LEU A 394 2.67 9.53 7.18
N ALA A 395 1.82 8.52 7.38
CA ALA A 395 0.51 8.69 7.98
C ALA A 395 0.60 9.22 9.43
N GLN A 396 1.53 8.71 10.23
CA GLN A 396 1.77 9.22 11.59
C GLN A 396 2.22 10.69 11.58
N LEU A 397 3.05 11.09 10.61
CA LEU A 397 3.49 12.49 10.49
C LEU A 397 2.30 13.41 10.13
N ARG A 398 1.44 12.99 9.20
CA ARG A 398 0.21 13.75 8.88
C ARG A 398 -0.71 13.88 10.09
N ASN A 399 -0.89 12.83 10.88
CA ASN A 399 -1.67 12.88 12.13
C ASN A 399 -1.08 13.81 13.20
N ARG A 400 0.22 14.14 13.10
CA ARG A 400 0.89 15.12 13.96
C ARG A 400 0.83 16.55 13.40
N GLY A 401 0.11 16.78 12.30
CA GLY A 401 -0.08 18.09 11.69
C GLY A 401 0.97 18.49 10.64
N TYR A 402 1.81 17.56 10.19
CA TYR A 402 2.69 17.76 9.03
C TYR A 402 1.92 17.34 7.78
N ALA A 403 1.17 18.27 7.20
CA ALA A 403 0.17 17.96 6.17
C ALA A 403 0.75 17.29 4.91
N ALA A 404 1.96 17.70 4.49
CA ALA A 404 2.60 17.23 3.28
C ALA A 404 4.09 16.87 3.53
N PRO A 405 4.39 15.77 4.25
CA PRO A 405 5.77 15.37 4.47
C PRO A 405 6.45 15.00 3.16
N GLU A 406 7.63 15.58 2.91
CA GLU A 406 8.44 15.36 1.71
C GLU A 406 9.55 14.34 1.97
N VAL A 407 9.70 13.35 1.10
CA VAL A 407 10.81 12.39 1.14
C VAL A 407 11.90 12.81 0.17
N GLU A 408 13.12 12.89 0.66
CA GLU A 408 14.31 13.24 -0.10
C GLU A 408 15.29 12.07 -0.12
N LEU A 409 15.88 11.77 -1.28
CA LEU A 409 16.93 10.79 -1.44
C LEU A 409 18.21 11.43 -1.93
N HIS A 410 19.33 11.09 -1.26
CA HIS A 410 20.67 11.35 -1.77
C HIS A 410 21.39 10.02 -1.96
N ALA A 411 21.70 9.66 -3.21
CA ALA A 411 22.34 8.39 -3.53
C ALA A 411 23.81 8.34 -3.10
N THR A 412 24.49 9.48 -3.02
CA THR A 412 25.92 9.58 -2.71
C THR A 412 26.21 10.77 -1.83
N THR A 413 26.49 10.50 -0.58
CA THR A 413 27.27 11.37 0.30
C THR A 413 28.54 10.61 0.68
N GLY A 414 29.57 11.26 1.17
CA GLY A 414 30.77 10.57 1.67
C GLY A 414 30.51 9.58 2.83
N LEU A 415 29.24 9.47 3.28
CA LEU A 415 28.77 8.63 4.40
C LEU A 415 27.66 7.65 3.96
N GLY A 416 27.52 7.35 2.66
CA GLY A 416 26.49 6.44 2.12
C GLY A 416 25.17 7.13 1.74
N PRO A 417 24.22 6.36 1.20
CA PRO A 417 22.91 6.84 0.81
C PRO A 417 22.11 7.36 2.01
N VAL A 418 21.43 8.50 1.82
CA VAL A 418 20.62 9.16 2.85
C VAL A 418 19.18 9.24 2.44
N VAL A 419 18.28 8.89 3.36
CA VAL A 419 16.85 9.12 3.28
C VAL A 419 16.47 10.19 4.31
N ARG A 420 15.84 11.27 3.88
CA ARG A 420 15.26 12.29 4.75
C ARG A 420 13.77 12.41 4.56
N VAL A 421 13.06 12.70 5.64
CA VAL A 421 11.67 13.09 5.60
C VAL A 421 11.52 14.45 6.28
N TRP A 422 11.09 15.42 5.51
CA TRP A 422 10.79 16.77 5.95
C TRP A 422 9.31 16.91 6.25
N GLY A 423 8.94 17.77 7.17
CA GLY A 423 7.56 18.02 7.55
C GLY A 423 6.77 18.80 6.50
N GLU A 424 7.48 19.55 5.65
CA GLU A 424 6.95 20.42 4.63
C GLU A 424 7.93 20.58 3.45
N ALA A 425 7.41 21.04 2.32
CA ALA A 425 8.19 21.22 1.08
C ALA A 425 9.30 22.27 1.23
N GLU A 426 9.14 23.27 2.12
CA GLU A 426 10.14 24.29 2.44
C GLU A 426 11.32 23.76 3.26
N ARG A 427 11.25 22.48 3.70
CA ARG A 427 12.31 21.76 4.43
C ARG A 427 12.75 22.43 5.75
N VAL A 428 11.79 22.99 6.49
CA VAL A 428 12.05 23.65 7.77
C VAL A 428 12.25 22.63 8.90
N HIS A 429 11.42 21.57 8.93
CA HIS A 429 11.45 20.58 9.99
C HIS A 429 11.93 19.22 9.46
N LEU A 430 13.15 18.85 9.78
CA LEU A 430 13.66 17.50 9.54
C LEU A 430 13.07 16.54 10.59
N LEU A 431 12.33 15.55 10.15
CA LEU A 431 11.60 14.61 11.02
C LEU A 431 12.27 13.24 11.10
N VAL A 432 12.77 12.77 9.96
CA VAL A 432 13.46 11.48 9.83
C VAL A 432 14.72 11.67 9.02
N GLU A 433 15.83 11.14 9.48
CA GLU A 433 17.04 10.95 8.67
C GLU A 433 17.59 9.55 8.91
N LEU A 434 17.82 8.80 7.84
CA LEU A 434 18.49 7.51 7.87
C LEU A 434 19.67 7.52 6.91
N ARG A 435 20.79 6.95 7.36
CA ARG A 435 21.97 6.69 6.52
C ARG A 435 22.21 5.19 6.48
N LEU A 436 22.19 4.66 5.27
CA LEU A 436 22.19 3.23 5.00
C LEU A 436 23.36 2.87 4.10
N GLU A 437 24.04 1.75 4.39
CA GLU A 437 25.12 1.23 3.56
C GLU A 437 24.98 -0.30 3.39
N LEU A 438 25.41 -0.82 2.24
CA LEU A 438 25.54 -2.26 2.03
C LEU A 438 26.90 -2.73 2.60
N ASP A 439 26.88 -3.43 3.71
CA ASP A 439 28.06 -3.97 4.37
C ASP A 439 28.28 -5.44 3.99
N ARG A 440 29.37 -5.70 3.28
CA ARG A 440 29.82 -7.04 2.92
C ARG A 440 31.15 -7.42 3.58
N ARG A 441 31.65 -6.56 4.47
CA ARG A 441 33.01 -6.69 5.05
C ARG A 441 33.01 -7.03 6.52
N SER A 442 32.11 -6.44 7.31
CA SER A 442 32.11 -6.61 8.78
C SER A 442 31.80 -8.05 9.19
N LEU A 443 31.05 -8.78 8.39
CA LEU A 443 30.73 -10.19 8.62
C LEU A 443 30.99 -11.01 7.36
N PRO A 444 32.17 -11.64 7.21
CA PRO A 444 32.49 -12.40 6.01
C PRO A 444 31.47 -13.50 5.71
N GLY A 445 30.93 -13.52 4.48
CA GLY A 445 29.91 -14.47 4.06
C GLY A 445 28.46 -14.06 4.36
N HIS A 446 28.25 -12.98 5.12
CA HIS A 446 26.94 -12.47 5.50
C HIS A 446 26.76 -11.01 5.08
N PRO A 447 26.11 -10.73 3.95
CA PRO A 447 25.85 -9.34 3.54
C PRO A 447 24.81 -8.70 4.47
N MET A 448 25.12 -7.50 4.96
CA MET A 448 24.31 -6.78 5.95
C MET A 448 23.85 -5.42 5.41
N LEU A 449 22.73 -4.93 5.90
CA LEU A 449 22.34 -3.53 5.80
C LEU A 449 22.93 -2.79 7.02
N ARG A 450 23.93 -1.94 6.80
CA ARG A 450 24.47 -1.11 7.87
C ARG A 450 23.61 0.14 8.02
N LEU A 451 23.13 0.37 9.23
CA LEU A 451 22.47 1.60 9.65
C LEU A 451 23.52 2.48 10.37
N GLU A 452 24.02 3.48 9.65
CA GLU A 452 25.06 4.40 10.15
C GLU A 452 24.46 5.51 10.99
N TRP A 453 23.22 5.92 10.69
CA TRP A 453 22.55 7.01 11.38
C TRP A 453 21.04 6.83 11.36
N LEU A 454 20.39 7.15 12.47
CA LEU A 454 18.94 7.17 12.61
C LEU A 454 18.51 8.35 13.47
N LEU A 455 17.79 9.29 12.86
CA LEU A 455 17.11 10.39 13.53
C LEU A 455 15.60 10.21 13.38
N LEU A 456 14.87 10.25 14.50
CA LEU A 456 13.40 10.22 14.54
C LEU A 456 12.95 11.26 15.56
N GLN A 457 12.55 12.45 15.12
CA GLN A 457 12.24 13.58 16.01
C GLN A 457 11.00 14.36 15.58
N ASP A 458 10.39 15.04 16.53
CA ASP A 458 9.26 15.95 16.32
C ASP A 458 9.65 17.36 16.82
N PRO A 459 10.19 18.24 15.97
CA PRO A 459 10.64 19.59 16.37
C PRO A 459 9.52 20.52 16.86
N ARG A 460 8.26 20.20 16.57
CA ARG A 460 7.09 20.95 17.06
C ARG A 460 6.61 20.50 18.43
N ALA A 461 7.02 19.31 18.87
CA ALA A 461 6.67 18.80 20.18
C ALA A 461 7.62 19.32 21.27
N SER A 462 7.13 19.38 22.50
CA SER A 462 7.92 19.72 23.68
C SER A 462 8.08 18.52 24.59
N PHE A 463 9.20 18.41 25.29
CA PHE A 463 9.38 17.46 26.36
C PHE A 463 8.43 17.75 27.51
N THR A 464 8.01 16.70 28.21
CA THR A 464 7.14 16.78 29.39
C THR A 464 7.80 16.14 30.59
N ALA A 465 7.27 16.37 31.80
CA ALA A 465 7.79 15.74 33.01
C ALA A 465 7.69 14.20 32.98
N SER A 466 6.69 13.66 32.25
CA SER A 466 6.52 12.21 32.04
C SER A 466 7.36 11.66 30.88
N ARG A 467 7.91 12.53 30.03
CA ARG A 467 8.77 12.18 28.87
C ARG A 467 9.93 13.18 28.80
N PRO A 468 10.89 13.11 29.73
CA PRO A 468 12.05 13.99 29.75
C PRO A 468 13.00 13.65 28.57
N PRO A 469 13.89 14.58 28.17
CA PRO A 469 14.86 14.32 27.13
C PRO A 469 15.86 13.24 27.57
N LEU A 470 16.09 12.26 26.71
CA LEU A 470 17.17 11.29 26.88
C LEU A 470 18.49 11.89 26.35
N PRO A 471 19.67 11.38 26.80
CA PRO A 471 20.95 11.85 26.31
C PRO A 471 21.02 11.88 24.79
N GLY A 472 21.46 13.00 24.21
CA GLY A 472 21.55 13.21 22.77
C GLY A 472 20.24 13.62 22.05
N GLN A 473 19.13 13.77 22.77
CA GLN A 473 17.86 14.22 22.18
C GLN A 473 17.69 15.74 22.27
N GLU A 474 17.54 16.40 21.13
CA GLU A 474 17.18 17.81 21.03
C GLU A 474 15.67 18.01 21.00
N HIS A 475 14.94 17.06 20.44
CA HIS A 475 13.48 17.06 20.32
C HIS A 475 12.86 15.71 20.73
N PRO A 476 11.58 15.70 21.14
CA PRO A 476 10.89 14.45 21.42
C PRO A 476 10.87 13.51 20.21
N GLY A 477 11.00 12.21 20.46
CA GLY A 477 10.96 11.20 19.40
C GLY A 477 9.56 11.02 18.79
N LEU A 478 9.52 10.60 17.53
CA LEU A 478 8.26 10.32 16.80
C LEU A 478 7.51 9.07 17.29
N GLY A 479 8.15 8.18 18.04
CA GLY A 479 7.55 6.89 18.45
C GLY A 479 7.43 5.85 17.33
N SER A 480 8.00 6.11 16.15
CA SER A 480 7.91 5.27 14.94
C SER A 480 9.10 4.30 14.76
N LEU A 481 9.90 4.06 15.82
CA LEU A 481 11.08 3.19 15.71
C LEU A 481 10.72 1.78 15.23
N ALA A 482 9.65 1.20 15.76
CA ALA A 482 9.20 -0.15 15.38
C ALA A 482 8.79 -0.22 13.89
N ASP A 483 8.18 0.85 13.37
CA ASP A 483 7.77 0.93 11.97
C ASP A 483 8.97 1.09 11.05
N VAL A 484 9.97 1.89 11.46
CA VAL A 484 11.24 2.04 10.73
C VAL A 484 12.02 0.72 10.70
N VAL A 485 12.11 0.01 11.83
CA VAL A 485 12.78 -1.31 11.87
C VAL A 485 12.06 -2.31 10.97
N ALA A 486 10.73 -2.35 10.97
CA ALA A 486 9.94 -3.22 10.09
C ALA A 486 10.20 -2.90 8.60
N TRP A 487 10.32 -1.63 8.26
CA TRP A 487 10.72 -1.20 6.92
C TRP A 487 12.15 -1.66 6.57
N LEU A 488 13.14 -1.46 7.44
CA LEU A 488 14.52 -1.89 7.22
C LEU A 488 14.64 -3.41 7.05
N VAL A 489 13.88 -4.19 7.82
CA VAL A 489 13.78 -5.65 7.65
C VAL A 489 13.25 -6.00 6.26
N THR A 490 12.29 -5.25 5.75
CA THR A 490 11.75 -5.43 4.40
C THR A 490 12.79 -5.09 3.33
N LEU A 491 13.59 -4.03 3.51
CA LEU A 491 14.72 -3.71 2.62
C LEU A 491 15.77 -4.85 2.62
N CYS A 492 16.14 -5.37 3.79
CA CYS A 492 17.06 -6.50 3.88
C CYS A 492 16.57 -7.71 3.07
N ARG A 493 15.29 -8.06 3.20
CA ARG A 493 14.69 -9.16 2.45
C ARG A 493 14.69 -8.91 0.93
N ALA A 494 14.35 -7.69 0.52
CA ALA A 494 14.34 -7.32 -0.89
C ALA A 494 15.74 -7.33 -1.52
N LEU A 495 16.79 -7.08 -0.73
CA LEU A 495 18.19 -7.07 -1.14
C LEU A 495 18.91 -8.38 -0.85
N GLU A 496 18.22 -9.40 -0.32
CA GLU A 496 18.79 -10.69 0.08
C GLU A 496 19.93 -10.55 1.12
N LEU A 497 19.74 -9.64 2.08
CA LEU A 497 20.68 -9.40 3.16
C LEU A 497 20.34 -10.22 4.40
N ASP A 498 21.36 -10.65 5.14
CA ASP A 498 21.19 -11.52 6.30
C ASP A 498 20.73 -10.77 7.56
N GLY A 499 20.90 -9.44 7.63
CA GLY A 499 20.46 -8.67 8.78
C GLY A 499 20.77 -7.18 8.70
N ILE A 500 20.42 -6.48 9.78
CA ILE A 500 20.70 -5.06 9.97
C ILE A 500 21.82 -4.96 11.00
N LEU A 501 22.93 -4.37 10.61
CA LEU A 501 24.09 -4.06 11.48
C LEU A 501 24.03 -2.59 11.88
N PHE A 502 24.18 -2.29 13.15
CA PHE A 502 24.25 -0.91 13.64
C PHE A 502 25.11 -0.80 14.91
N ARG A 503 25.51 0.43 15.23
CA ARG A 503 26.16 0.81 16.46
C ARG A 503 25.36 1.92 17.12
N THR A 504 25.50 2.10 18.39
CA THR A 504 24.84 3.20 19.10
C THR A 504 25.78 3.83 20.11
N ASP A 505 25.84 5.16 20.10
CA ASP A 505 26.60 5.96 21.03
C ASP A 505 25.95 6.02 22.42
N HIS A 506 24.72 5.52 22.55
CA HIS A 506 23.96 5.62 23.78
C HIS A 506 23.40 4.27 24.22
N TRP A 507 23.71 3.90 25.47
CA TRP A 507 23.26 2.65 26.07
C TRP A 507 21.73 2.50 26.07
N HIS A 508 20.99 3.57 26.31
CA HIS A 508 19.53 3.50 26.34
C HIS A 508 18.90 3.03 25.01
N VAL A 509 19.54 3.33 23.87
CA VAL A 509 19.09 2.84 22.56
C VAL A 509 19.28 1.32 22.47
N ALA A 510 20.42 0.81 22.91
CA ALA A 510 20.67 -0.64 22.98
C ALA A 510 19.71 -1.32 23.96
N ALA A 511 19.45 -0.71 25.10
CA ALA A 511 18.54 -1.23 26.11
C ALA A 511 17.09 -1.33 25.60
N LEU A 512 16.60 -0.34 24.86
CA LEU A 512 15.26 -0.35 24.24
C LEU A 512 15.12 -1.45 23.18
N ALA A 513 16.17 -1.66 22.40
CA ALA A 513 16.15 -2.64 21.29
C ALA A 513 16.54 -4.07 21.72
N ARG A 514 16.95 -4.30 22.98
CA ARG A 514 17.56 -5.55 23.48
C ARG A 514 16.81 -6.85 23.13
N ARG A 515 15.49 -6.82 23.04
CA ARG A 515 14.68 -8.03 22.74
C ARG A 515 14.90 -8.56 21.32
N HIS A 516 15.33 -7.71 20.41
CA HIS A 516 15.54 -8.02 18.99
C HIS A 516 17.01 -8.05 18.58
N LEU A 517 17.91 -7.74 19.53
CA LEU A 517 19.33 -7.65 19.26
C LEU A 517 20.07 -8.97 19.43
N ARG A 518 21.13 -9.09 18.66
CA ARG A 518 22.22 -10.07 18.85
C ARG A 518 23.54 -9.33 18.82
N PHE A 519 24.53 -9.85 19.51
CA PHE A 519 25.87 -9.30 19.54
C PHE A 519 26.81 -10.10 18.65
N LEU A 520 27.79 -9.44 18.05
CA LEU A 520 28.78 -10.10 17.18
C LEU A 520 29.76 -10.96 17.98
N SER A 521 29.99 -10.62 19.24
CA SER A 521 30.89 -11.36 20.09
C SER A 521 30.30 -11.57 21.50
N GLU A 522 30.79 -12.61 22.19
CA GLU A 522 30.47 -12.82 23.61
C GLU A 522 30.99 -11.69 24.50
N GLU A 523 32.06 -11.03 24.11
CA GLU A 523 32.62 -9.92 24.83
C GLU A 523 31.67 -8.72 24.82
N ASP A 524 31.09 -8.39 23.66
CA ASP A 524 30.08 -7.33 23.51
C ASP A 524 28.82 -7.65 24.31
N ALA A 525 28.36 -8.89 24.28
CA ALA A 525 27.21 -9.32 25.07
C ALA A 525 27.46 -9.21 26.57
N ARG A 526 28.68 -9.59 27.04
CA ARG A 526 29.08 -9.44 28.46
C ARG A 526 29.23 -7.97 28.85
N ARG A 527 29.72 -7.14 27.93
CA ARG A 527 29.83 -5.68 28.17
C ARG A 527 28.45 -5.07 28.36
N PHE A 528 27.52 -5.35 27.45
CA PHE A 528 26.12 -4.93 27.57
C PHE A 528 25.50 -5.41 28.90
N ALA A 529 25.69 -6.68 29.26
CA ALA A 529 25.16 -7.25 30.48
C ALA A 529 25.70 -6.54 31.74
N ARG A 530 27.00 -6.22 31.80
CA ARG A 530 27.59 -5.49 32.94
C ARG A 530 26.95 -4.10 33.09
N VAL A 531 26.83 -3.33 32.01
CA VAL A 531 26.23 -1.99 32.05
C VAL A 531 24.75 -2.09 32.42
N HIS A 532 24.06 -3.09 31.87
CA HIS A 532 22.65 -3.30 32.22
C HIS A 532 22.45 -3.65 33.69
N GLU A 533 23.33 -4.45 34.29
CA GLU A 533 23.27 -4.79 35.72
C GLU A 533 23.63 -3.59 36.60
N SER A 534 24.66 -2.81 36.23
CA SER A 534 25.07 -1.61 37.00
C SER A 534 24.01 -0.49 36.97
N THR A 535 23.11 -0.50 35.98
CA THR A 535 22.02 0.46 35.83
C THR A 535 20.66 -0.06 36.29
N ARG A 536 20.64 -1.24 36.90
CA ARG A 536 19.41 -1.90 37.38
C ARG A 536 18.71 -1.05 38.46
N GLY A 537 17.41 -0.86 38.30
CA GLY A 537 16.59 -0.04 39.21
C GLY A 537 16.62 1.46 38.95
N LEU A 538 17.43 1.92 38.00
CA LEU A 538 17.40 3.31 37.52
C LEU A 538 16.35 3.50 36.43
N SER A 539 15.74 4.68 36.36
CA SER A 539 14.96 5.08 35.18
C SER A 539 15.84 5.07 33.92
N LEU A 540 15.23 4.96 32.73
CA LEU A 540 15.97 4.95 31.46
C LEU A 540 16.85 6.20 31.27
N LEU A 541 16.40 7.35 31.79
CA LEU A 541 17.13 8.61 31.77
C LEU A 541 18.37 8.55 32.68
N GLU A 542 18.17 8.17 33.96
CA GLU A 542 19.25 8.04 34.93
C GLU A 542 20.27 7.00 34.49
N ALA A 543 19.81 5.85 34.03
CA ALA A 543 20.65 4.80 33.50
C ALA A 543 21.44 5.24 32.26
N GLY A 544 20.80 5.97 31.34
CA GLY A 544 21.48 6.50 30.16
C GLY A 544 22.53 7.56 30.48
N ALA A 545 22.31 8.34 31.53
CA ALA A 545 23.31 9.34 32.02
C ALA A 545 24.44 8.71 32.84
N ALA A 546 24.18 7.64 33.58
CA ALA A 546 25.15 6.97 34.45
C ALA A 546 25.96 5.87 33.74
N ALA A 547 25.50 5.39 32.57
CA ALA A 547 26.13 4.28 31.88
C ALA A 547 27.47 4.72 31.26
N GLU A 548 28.56 4.08 31.65
CA GLU A 548 29.82 4.11 30.89
C GLU A 548 29.67 3.19 29.68
N TRP A 549 29.20 3.76 28.57
CA TRP A 549 28.88 3.02 27.34
C TRP A 549 29.92 3.28 26.26
N GLU A 550 30.53 2.22 25.79
CA GLU A 550 31.30 2.23 24.56
C GLU A 550 30.51 1.61 23.44
N GLU A 551 30.66 2.16 22.25
CA GLU A 551 29.97 1.72 21.03
C GLU A 551 30.26 0.25 20.72
N VAL A 552 29.23 -0.57 20.67
CA VAL A 552 29.35 -1.99 20.29
C VAL A 552 28.50 -2.30 19.06
N PRO A 553 29.00 -3.15 18.14
CA PRO A 553 28.23 -3.56 16.98
C PRO A 553 27.11 -4.53 17.41
N MET A 554 25.92 -4.24 16.96
CA MET A 554 24.70 -5.01 17.22
C MET A 554 24.01 -5.38 15.92
N VAL A 555 23.27 -6.49 15.95
CA VAL A 555 22.59 -7.01 14.78
C VAL A 555 21.13 -7.36 15.07
N ILE A 556 20.27 -7.05 14.12
CA ILE A 556 18.92 -7.62 13.99
C ILE A 556 18.98 -8.65 12.87
N PRO A 557 18.92 -9.97 13.16
CA PRO A 557 18.94 -11.00 12.14
C PRO A 557 17.66 -10.97 11.28
N VAL A 558 17.79 -11.17 9.97
CA VAL A 558 16.67 -11.18 9.02
C VAL A 558 16.65 -12.43 8.15
N GLY A 559 17.82 -12.93 7.74
CA GLY A 559 17.98 -14.08 6.85
C GLY A 559 18.18 -15.42 7.57
N LYS A 560 18.05 -16.54 6.84
CA LYS A 560 18.28 -17.89 7.35
C LYS A 560 19.77 -18.24 7.52
N GLY A 561 20.68 -17.46 6.93
CA GLY A 561 22.14 -17.72 6.97
C GLY A 561 22.77 -17.54 8.35
N LEU A 562 22.00 -17.06 9.31
CA LEU A 562 22.46 -16.67 10.64
C LEU A 562 22.02 -17.66 11.72
N ASP A 563 21.98 -18.96 11.41
CA ASP A 563 21.66 -20.01 12.38
C ASP A 563 22.64 -20.00 13.54
N GLY A 564 22.15 -19.61 14.71
CA GLY A 564 22.57 -19.90 16.09
C GLY A 564 24.04 -19.96 16.51
N ARG A 565 24.99 -20.07 15.60
CA ARG A 565 26.42 -20.24 15.89
C ARG A 565 27.23 -18.95 15.87
N THR A 566 26.69 -17.88 15.32
CA THR A 566 27.44 -16.62 15.10
C THR A 566 26.97 -15.49 16.03
N TRP A 567 25.86 -15.66 16.76
CA TRP A 567 25.25 -14.62 17.56
C TRP A 567 25.14 -14.99 19.03
N VAL A 568 25.55 -14.07 19.87
CA VAL A 568 25.32 -14.19 21.30
C VAL A 568 24.04 -13.43 21.65
N ALA A 569 23.05 -14.15 22.15
CA ALA A 569 21.86 -13.51 22.71
C ALA A 569 22.26 -12.74 23.98
N PRO A 570 21.59 -11.62 24.29
CA PRO A 570 21.78 -10.99 25.59
C PRO A 570 21.45 -12.01 26.68
N PRO A 571 22.16 -12.02 27.83
CA PRO A 571 21.98 -13.01 28.88
C PRO A 571 20.52 -13.04 29.33
N THR A 572 19.91 -14.22 29.26
CA THR A 572 18.57 -14.50 29.75
C THR A 572 18.63 -14.53 31.28
N GLY A 573 18.08 -13.55 31.94
CA GLY A 573 18.02 -13.50 33.42
C GLY A 573 17.63 -12.15 33.98
N VAL A 574 17.63 -11.14 33.15
CA VAL A 574 17.23 -9.80 33.57
C VAL A 574 15.77 -9.57 33.20
N ARG A 575 14.85 -9.90 34.12
CA ARG A 575 13.48 -9.41 34.01
C ARG A 575 13.50 -7.88 34.16
N PRO A 576 12.71 -7.13 33.42
CA PRO A 576 12.45 -5.75 33.78
C PRO A 576 11.73 -5.78 35.12
N ASP A 577 12.41 -5.35 36.19
CA ASP A 577 11.71 -5.11 37.45
C ASP A 577 10.77 -3.93 37.23
N ASP A 578 9.56 -4.15 37.68
CA ASP A 578 8.47 -3.22 37.81
C ASP A 578 8.86 -2.10 38.79
N GLY A 579 9.65 -1.14 38.31
CA GLY A 579 9.87 0.14 38.99
C GLY A 579 8.57 0.92 38.91
N GLY A 580 7.81 0.88 40.02
CA GLY A 580 6.49 1.44 40.14
C GLY A 580 6.42 2.92 39.80
N GLY A 581 5.40 3.30 39.11
CA GLY A 581 5.01 4.67 38.80
C GLY A 581 4.10 4.69 37.59
N GLY A 582 2.80 4.51 37.85
CA GLY A 582 1.75 4.35 36.85
C GLY A 582 1.76 5.38 35.74
N ALA A 583 1.76 4.90 34.55
CA ALA A 583 1.01 5.41 33.42
C ALA A 583 0.64 4.16 32.61
N GLU A 584 -0.62 3.83 32.61
CA GLU A 584 -1.22 2.86 31.71
C GLU A 584 -0.89 3.29 30.27
N ALA A 585 0.18 2.75 29.74
CA ALA A 585 0.30 2.54 28.32
C ALA A 585 -0.25 1.14 28.11
N ASP A 586 -1.34 0.99 27.39
CA ASP A 586 -2.03 -0.24 27.07
C ASP A 586 -1.04 -1.40 26.93
N ALA A 587 -0.97 -2.22 27.96
CA ALA A 587 -0.25 -3.46 27.97
C ALA A 587 -1.03 -4.41 27.04
N ALA A 588 -0.53 -4.60 25.86
CA ALA A 588 -0.87 -5.80 25.13
C ALA A 588 -0.49 -7.00 25.99
N PRO A 589 -1.41 -7.96 26.21
CA PRO A 589 -1.16 -9.09 27.08
C PRO A 589 0.03 -9.89 26.58
N ASP A 590 0.86 -10.32 27.53
CA ASP A 590 1.96 -11.25 27.33
C ASP A 590 1.51 -12.45 26.50
N GLY A 591 1.83 -12.41 25.23
CA GLY A 591 1.78 -13.53 24.32
C GLY A 591 3.17 -13.71 23.78
N GLU A 592 3.88 -14.71 24.29
CA GLU A 592 5.08 -15.25 23.67
C GLU A 592 4.83 -15.43 22.17
N THR A 593 5.26 -14.48 21.36
CA THR A 593 5.50 -14.72 19.96
C THR A 593 7.00 -14.90 19.81
N ASP A 594 7.44 -16.14 20.04
CA ASP A 594 8.65 -16.64 19.43
C ASP A 594 8.64 -16.22 17.95
N LEU A 595 9.45 -15.23 17.63
CA LEU A 595 9.96 -15.08 16.28
C LEU A 595 10.97 -16.20 16.09
N ASP A 596 10.47 -17.44 16.01
CA ASP A 596 11.27 -18.57 15.57
C ASP A 596 11.50 -18.41 14.05
N PRO A 597 12.72 -18.10 13.62
CA PRO A 597 13.05 -17.99 12.20
C PRO A 597 13.24 -19.37 11.55
N GLY A 598 12.99 -20.48 12.25
CA GLY A 598 13.52 -21.78 11.88
C GLY A 598 12.59 -22.99 11.90
N ALA A 599 11.25 -22.84 11.93
CA ALA A 599 10.41 -24.02 11.76
C ALA A 599 10.24 -24.35 10.26
N PRO A 600 10.62 -25.54 9.79
CA PRO A 600 10.31 -25.98 8.44
C PRO A 600 8.80 -26.20 8.36
N VAL A 601 8.18 -25.66 7.35
CA VAL A 601 6.80 -25.99 6.96
C VAL A 601 6.89 -26.91 5.76
N ASP A 602 6.63 -28.19 6.01
CA ASP A 602 6.22 -29.13 4.98
C ASP A 602 4.91 -28.70 4.29
#